data_92dddd5a1f04e41d69e2d5534ae47cf4
#
_entry.id   92dddd5a1f04e41d69e2d5534ae47cf4
#
_cell.length_a   1.000
_cell.length_b   1.000
_cell.length_c   1.000
_cell.angle_alpha   90.00
_cell.angle_beta   90.00
_cell.angle_gamma   90.00
#
_symmetry.space_group_name_H-M   'P 1'
#
loop_
_entity.id
_entity.type
_entity.pdbx_description
1 polymer ?
#
loop_
_entity_poly.entity_id
_entity_poly.type
_entity_poly.pdbx_seq_one_letter_code
_entity_poly.pdbx_strand_id
1 'polypeptide(L)'
;MQEWIINTMTSLGYVGIALLMFAENLFPPIPSELIMPLAGFTVAQGNMNFTIAVLAGVVGTVVGAFPWYYAGVFVGEERLKKLADKYGKWITVSGKDIDKANNWFNRYGKKAVFFGRLVPGIRTLISLPAGLNEMALGTFLIYSTLGTTLWVMFLTFLGFILKDSYELVDEYLGPISKFVLLALIIAFGVWVWQKRKKSKRNRS
;
A
#
# COMPACT_ATOMS: atom_id res chain seq x y z
N MET A 1 14.71 3.49 -14.21
CA MET A 1 14.17 3.44 -12.83
C MET A 1 15.02 2.55 -11.93
N GLN A 2 15.39 1.34 -12.37
CA GLN A 2 16.27 0.43 -11.60
C GLN A 2 17.62 1.05 -11.26
N GLU A 3 18.31 1.64 -12.22
CA GLU A 3 19.61 2.29 -12.00
C GLU A 3 19.55 3.39 -10.92
N TRP A 4 18.48 4.17 -10.90
CA TRP A 4 18.30 5.20 -9.88
C TRP A 4 18.10 4.59 -8.48
N ILE A 5 17.34 3.49 -8.37
CA ILE A 5 17.16 2.76 -7.10
C ILE A 5 18.51 2.18 -6.63
N ILE A 6 19.23 1.51 -7.52
CA ILE A 6 20.55 0.93 -7.22
C ILE A 6 21.52 2.02 -6.77
N ASN A 7 21.62 3.12 -7.51
CA ASN A 7 22.52 4.23 -7.18
C ASN A 7 22.16 4.87 -5.85
N THR A 8 20.88 5.03 -5.54
CA THR A 8 20.43 5.59 -4.26
C THR A 8 20.78 4.65 -3.10
N MET A 9 20.58 3.34 -3.27
CA MET A 9 20.92 2.36 -2.25
C MET A 9 22.42 2.23 -2.04
N THR A 10 23.22 2.21 -3.11
CA THR A 10 24.68 2.10 -3.01
C THR A 10 25.33 3.35 -2.43
N SER A 11 24.80 4.53 -2.73
CA SER A 11 25.37 5.80 -2.23
C SER A 11 24.93 6.15 -0.80
N LEU A 12 23.67 5.86 -0.43
CA LEU A 12 23.09 6.25 0.86
C LEU A 12 22.87 5.07 1.83
N GLY A 13 23.10 3.84 1.40
CA GLY A 13 22.97 2.65 2.25
C GLY A 13 21.56 2.50 2.85
N TYR A 14 21.47 2.30 4.15
CA TYR A 14 20.19 2.13 4.86
C TYR A 14 19.29 3.37 4.80
N VAL A 15 19.87 4.56 4.75
CA VAL A 15 19.11 5.82 4.57
C VAL A 15 18.47 5.84 3.19
N GLY A 16 19.19 5.35 2.17
CA GLY A 16 18.65 5.19 0.81
C GLY A 16 17.43 4.26 0.78
N ILE A 17 17.50 3.11 1.47
CA ILE A 17 16.35 2.19 1.62
C ILE A 17 15.16 2.92 2.27
N ALA A 18 15.38 3.61 3.39
CA ALA A 18 14.31 4.32 4.07
C ALA A 18 13.66 5.41 3.21
N LEU A 19 14.46 6.19 2.48
CA LEU A 19 13.97 7.23 1.58
C LEU A 19 13.21 6.66 0.39
N LEU A 20 13.70 5.58 -0.22
CA LEU A 20 13.02 4.92 -1.33
C LEU A 20 11.67 4.33 -0.90
N MET A 21 11.61 3.68 0.26
CA MET A 21 10.38 3.12 0.82
C MET A 21 9.39 4.19 1.30
N PHE A 22 9.90 5.34 1.75
CA PHE A 22 9.09 6.54 2.01
C PHE A 22 8.49 7.08 0.70
N ALA A 23 9.33 7.29 -0.32
CA ALA A 23 8.90 7.80 -1.61
C ALA A 23 7.90 6.86 -2.31
N GLU A 24 8.11 5.54 -2.22
CA GLU A 24 7.20 4.53 -2.73
C GLU A 24 5.80 4.63 -2.10
N ASN A 25 5.74 4.87 -0.80
CA ASN A 25 4.45 5.00 -0.12
C ASN A 25 3.72 6.32 -0.47
N LEU A 26 4.44 7.35 -0.89
CA LEU A 26 3.85 8.59 -1.42
C LEU A 26 3.45 8.48 -2.89
N PHE A 27 4.30 7.80 -3.68
CA PHE A 27 4.16 7.67 -5.12
C PHE A 27 4.09 6.18 -5.51
N PRO A 28 2.88 5.61 -5.59
CA PRO A 28 2.66 4.18 -5.88
C PRO A 28 3.37 3.59 -7.11
N PRO A 29 3.79 4.37 -8.13
CA PRO A 29 4.56 3.85 -9.25
C PRO A 29 5.94 3.27 -8.91
N ILE A 30 6.50 3.58 -7.72
CA ILE A 30 7.79 3.01 -7.27
C ILE A 30 7.51 1.70 -6.54
N PRO A 31 7.89 0.52 -7.08
CA PRO A 31 7.53 -0.75 -6.43
C PRO A 31 8.55 -1.15 -5.36
N SER A 32 8.10 -1.39 -4.13
CA SER A 32 8.93 -1.97 -3.07
C SER A 32 9.41 -3.38 -3.41
N GLU A 33 8.71 -4.03 -4.32
CA GLU A 33 9.03 -5.33 -4.89
C GLU A 33 10.36 -5.34 -5.65
N LEU A 34 10.90 -4.14 -5.95
CA LEU A 34 12.26 -3.97 -6.46
C LEU A 34 13.23 -3.54 -5.35
N ILE A 35 12.80 -2.63 -4.46
CA ILE A 35 13.68 -2.02 -3.44
C ILE A 35 14.11 -3.07 -2.41
N MET A 36 13.18 -3.78 -1.80
CA MET A 36 13.48 -4.69 -0.69
C MET A 36 14.16 -5.99 -1.11
N PRO A 37 13.84 -6.63 -2.25
CA PRO A 37 14.65 -7.73 -2.74
C PRO A 37 16.08 -7.31 -3.13
N LEU A 38 16.27 -6.12 -3.69
CA LEU A 38 17.62 -5.59 -3.96
C LEU A 38 18.41 -5.39 -2.65
N ALA A 39 17.77 -4.88 -1.60
CA ALA A 39 18.38 -4.81 -0.26
C ALA A 39 18.76 -6.21 0.25
N GLY A 40 17.89 -7.21 0.08
CA GLY A 40 18.16 -8.60 0.44
C GLY A 40 19.33 -9.20 -0.33
N PHE A 41 19.42 -8.94 -1.62
CA PHE A 41 20.57 -9.32 -2.46
C PHE A 41 21.87 -8.70 -1.94
N THR A 42 21.86 -7.40 -1.60
CA THR A 42 23.03 -6.68 -1.05
C THR A 42 23.42 -7.25 0.33
N VAL A 43 22.46 -7.70 1.12
CA VAL A 43 22.71 -8.44 2.38
C VAL A 43 23.38 -9.77 2.11
N ALA A 44 22.94 -10.53 1.10
CA ALA A 44 23.51 -11.82 0.73
C ALA A 44 24.98 -11.70 0.24
N GLN A 45 25.34 -10.56 -0.31
CA GLN A 45 26.73 -10.23 -0.67
C GLN A 45 27.61 -9.83 0.54
N GLY A 46 27.05 -9.74 1.74
CA GLY A 46 27.77 -9.31 2.95
C GLY A 46 27.94 -7.80 3.09
N ASN A 47 27.37 -6.99 2.21
CA ASN A 47 27.53 -5.53 2.18
C ASN A 47 26.52 -4.81 3.10
N MET A 48 25.47 -5.49 3.55
CA MET A 48 24.44 -4.94 4.45
C MET A 48 24.02 -5.96 5.51
N ASN A 49 23.51 -5.45 6.64
CA ASN A 49 22.89 -6.26 7.68
C ASN A 49 21.39 -6.42 7.41
N PHE A 50 20.88 -7.65 7.46
CA PHE A 50 19.47 -7.97 7.19
C PHE A 50 18.50 -7.20 8.10
N THR A 51 18.74 -7.22 9.40
CA THR A 51 17.86 -6.59 10.39
C THR A 51 17.80 -5.07 10.20
N ILE A 52 18.94 -4.43 9.93
CA ILE A 52 18.99 -2.97 9.74
C ILE A 52 18.32 -2.59 8.41
N ALA A 53 18.49 -3.37 7.36
CA ALA A 53 17.81 -3.15 6.08
C ALA A 53 16.29 -3.24 6.23
N VAL A 54 15.80 -4.26 6.95
CA VAL A 54 14.36 -4.41 7.26
C VAL A 54 13.86 -3.22 8.09
N LEU A 55 14.56 -2.84 9.15
CA LEU A 55 14.17 -1.70 9.98
C LEU A 55 14.11 -0.39 9.17
N ALA A 56 15.09 -0.13 8.32
CA ALA A 56 15.10 1.03 7.43
C ALA A 56 13.88 1.04 6.49
N GLY A 57 13.57 -0.11 5.89
CA GLY A 57 12.40 -0.27 5.03
C GLY A 57 11.07 -0.04 5.76
N VAL A 58 10.94 -0.59 6.97
CA VAL A 58 9.76 -0.42 7.82
C VAL A 58 9.58 1.04 8.22
N VAL A 59 10.64 1.70 8.69
CA VAL A 59 10.60 3.11 9.10
C VAL A 59 10.19 3.98 7.91
N GLY A 60 10.82 3.82 6.75
CA GLY A 60 10.47 4.59 5.55
C GLY A 60 9.00 4.43 5.16
N THR A 61 8.52 3.18 5.10
CA THR A 61 7.11 2.89 4.75
C THR A 61 6.13 3.47 5.76
N VAL A 62 6.38 3.30 7.06
CA VAL A 62 5.46 3.77 8.11
C VAL A 62 5.42 5.30 8.14
N VAL A 63 6.57 5.96 7.99
CA VAL A 63 6.63 7.43 7.89
C VAL A 63 5.91 7.91 6.62
N GLY A 64 6.09 7.23 5.50
CA GLY A 64 5.39 7.54 4.25
C GLY A 64 3.86 7.32 4.30
N ALA A 65 3.36 6.59 5.30
CA ALA A 65 1.93 6.39 5.50
C ALA A 65 1.22 7.59 6.17
N PHE A 66 1.94 8.44 6.89
CA PHE A 66 1.35 9.58 7.60
C PHE A 66 0.62 10.56 6.68
N PRO A 67 1.18 11.00 5.54
CA PRO A 67 0.47 11.90 4.64
C PRO A 67 -0.91 11.38 4.22
N TRP A 68 -1.02 10.10 3.89
CA TRP A 68 -2.30 9.48 3.51
C TRP A 68 -3.26 9.34 4.68
N TYR A 69 -2.75 8.99 5.87
CA TYR A 69 -3.57 8.94 7.08
C TYR A 69 -4.12 10.32 7.43
N TYR A 70 -3.27 11.35 7.47
CA TYR A 70 -3.71 12.70 7.77
C TYR A 70 -4.59 13.30 6.67
N ALA A 71 -4.35 12.99 5.41
CA ALA A 71 -5.27 13.35 4.33
C ALA A 71 -6.68 12.80 4.60
N GLY A 72 -6.78 11.54 5.09
CA GLY A 72 -8.05 10.96 5.53
C GLY A 72 -8.69 11.73 6.68
N VAL A 73 -7.93 12.04 7.72
CA VAL A 73 -8.40 12.81 8.89
C VAL A 73 -8.90 14.21 8.46
N PHE A 74 -8.15 14.92 7.61
CA PHE A 74 -8.52 16.27 7.16
C PHE A 74 -9.75 16.28 6.23
N VAL A 75 -9.90 15.26 5.38
CA VAL A 75 -11.10 15.16 4.53
C VAL A 75 -12.32 14.85 5.39
N GLY A 76 -12.21 13.93 6.32
CA GLY A 76 -13.29 13.51 7.21
C GLY A 76 -14.45 12.81 6.48
N GLU A 77 -15.24 12.09 7.26
CA GLU A 77 -16.39 11.31 6.75
C GLU A 77 -17.47 12.20 6.11
N GLU A 78 -17.82 13.30 6.78
CA GLU A 78 -18.89 14.19 6.33
C GLU A 78 -18.60 14.86 4.98
N ARG A 79 -17.36 15.33 4.78
CA ARG A 79 -16.97 15.94 3.50
C ARG A 79 -16.95 14.90 2.39
N LEU A 80 -16.49 13.68 2.69
CA LEU A 80 -16.49 12.59 1.72
C LEU A 80 -17.92 12.21 1.32
N LYS A 81 -18.88 12.16 2.28
CA LYS A 81 -20.30 11.93 1.99
C LYS A 81 -20.88 13.02 1.09
N LYS A 82 -20.64 14.30 1.41
CA LYS A 82 -21.10 15.42 0.60
C LYS A 82 -20.54 15.37 -0.82
N LEU A 83 -19.27 15.04 -0.97
CA LEU A 83 -18.64 14.84 -2.30
C LEU A 83 -19.24 13.64 -3.04
N ALA A 84 -19.47 12.52 -2.34
CA ALA A 84 -20.11 11.35 -2.93
C ALA A 84 -21.54 11.63 -3.38
N ASP A 85 -22.33 12.37 -2.61
CA ASP A 85 -23.69 12.73 -2.99
C ASP A 85 -23.74 13.76 -4.15
N LYS A 86 -22.78 14.69 -4.19
CA LYS A 86 -22.68 15.71 -5.25
C LYS A 86 -22.16 15.17 -6.58
N TYR A 87 -21.08 14.38 -6.53
CA TYR A 87 -20.34 13.92 -7.72
C TYR A 87 -20.45 12.42 -7.94
N GLY A 88 -20.91 11.66 -6.96
CA GLY A 88 -20.96 10.20 -6.99
C GLY A 88 -21.90 9.61 -8.02
N LYS A 89 -22.79 10.44 -8.65
CA LYS A 89 -23.65 10.02 -9.77
C LYS A 89 -22.84 9.43 -10.93
N TRP A 90 -21.62 9.93 -11.18
CA TRP A 90 -20.74 9.49 -12.25
C TRP A 90 -20.13 8.10 -11.97
N ILE A 91 -19.78 7.82 -10.71
CA ILE A 91 -19.16 6.57 -10.27
C ILE A 91 -20.12 5.67 -9.49
N THR A 92 -21.41 6.07 -9.41
CA THR A 92 -22.47 5.32 -8.71
C THR A 92 -22.16 5.06 -7.22
N VAL A 93 -21.45 5.99 -6.56
CA VAL A 93 -21.17 5.98 -5.12
C VAL A 93 -22.08 6.98 -4.42
N SER A 94 -22.72 6.58 -3.34
CA SER A 94 -23.61 7.40 -2.52
C SER A 94 -23.12 7.54 -1.10
N GLY A 95 -23.63 8.51 -0.34
CA GLY A 95 -23.33 8.64 1.09
C GLY A 95 -23.62 7.36 1.87
N LYS A 96 -24.69 6.62 1.51
CA LYS A 96 -25.00 5.30 2.13
C LYS A 96 -23.91 4.24 1.90
N ASP A 97 -23.18 4.33 0.80
CA ASP A 97 -22.07 3.40 0.54
C ASP A 97 -20.86 3.76 1.39
N ILE A 98 -20.66 5.04 1.62
CA ILE A 98 -19.63 5.54 2.56
C ILE A 98 -19.97 5.05 3.98
N ASP A 99 -21.24 5.18 4.43
CA ASP A 99 -21.69 4.65 5.73
C ASP A 99 -21.40 3.16 5.89
N LYS A 100 -21.68 2.36 4.87
CA LYS A 100 -21.40 0.91 4.88
C LYS A 100 -19.91 0.63 4.99
N ALA A 101 -19.09 1.35 4.22
CA ALA A 101 -17.63 1.21 4.25
C ALA A 101 -17.08 1.59 5.64
N ASN A 102 -17.57 2.68 6.24
CA ASN A 102 -17.18 3.11 7.56
C ASN A 102 -17.61 2.11 8.65
N ASN A 103 -18.84 1.62 8.61
CA ASN A 103 -19.32 0.60 9.56
C ASN A 103 -18.48 -0.69 9.46
N TRP A 104 -18.11 -1.09 8.24
CA TRP A 104 -17.21 -2.23 8.03
C TRP A 104 -15.81 -1.95 8.59
N PHE A 105 -15.26 -0.76 8.31
CA PHE A 105 -13.94 -0.36 8.80
C PHE A 105 -13.92 -0.21 10.32
N ASN A 106 -14.95 0.34 10.94
CA ASN A 106 -15.08 0.42 12.40
C ASN A 106 -15.06 -0.96 13.05
N ARG A 107 -15.64 -1.97 12.38
CA ARG A 107 -15.66 -3.35 12.88
C ARG A 107 -14.36 -4.11 12.64
N TYR A 108 -13.72 -3.90 11.50
CA TYR A 108 -12.59 -4.71 11.06
C TYR A 108 -11.29 -3.92 10.80
N GLY A 109 -11.28 -2.62 11.06
CA GLY A 109 -10.21 -1.73 10.65
C GLY A 109 -8.82 -2.15 11.09
N LYS A 110 -8.65 -2.69 12.31
CA LYS A 110 -7.37 -3.23 12.79
C LYS A 110 -6.86 -4.33 11.85
N LYS A 111 -7.73 -5.30 11.53
CA LYS A 111 -7.42 -6.39 10.59
C LYS A 111 -7.23 -5.86 9.17
N ALA A 112 -8.07 -4.91 8.76
CA ALA A 112 -7.98 -4.30 7.43
C ALA A 112 -6.65 -3.58 7.23
N VAL A 113 -6.16 -2.82 8.21
CA VAL A 113 -4.85 -2.17 8.15
C VAL A 113 -3.74 -3.22 8.09
N PHE A 114 -3.74 -4.21 8.97
CA PHE A 114 -2.71 -5.24 9.00
C PHE A 114 -2.64 -6.01 7.68
N PHE A 115 -3.75 -6.61 7.23
CA PHE A 115 -3.78 -7.40 6.00
C PHE A 115 -3.65 -6.54 4.74
N GLY A 116 -4.18 -5.31 4.76
CA GLY A 116 -4.02 -4.36 3.66
C GLY A 116 -2.56 -4.01 3.40
N ARG A 117 -1.70 -4.02 4.44
CA ARG A 117 -0.25 -3.82 4.29
C ARG A 117 0.47 -4.97 3.57
N LEU A 118 -0.12 -6.17 3.56
CA LEU A 118 0.43 -7.35 2.88
C LEU A 118 0.03 -7.42 1.40
N VAL A 119 -0.86 -6.54 0.93
CA VAL A 119 -1.36 -6.59 -0.45
C VAL A 119 -0.78 -5.42 -1.25
N PRO A 120 -0.02 -5.69 -2.33
CA PRO A 120 0.49 -4.67 -3.24
C PRO A 120 -0.64 -3.73 -3.72
N GLY A 121 -0.38 -2.42 -3.77
CA GLY A 121 -1.35 -1.41 -4.19
C GLY A 121 -2.40 -1.04 -3.12
N ILE A 122 -2.85 -1.97 -2.27
CA ILE A 122 -3.75 -1.66 -1.15
C ILE A 122 -2.98 -1.03 0.01
N ARG A 123 -1.75 -1.44 0.26
CA ARG A 123 -0.95 -1.05 1.43
C ARG A 123 -0.77 0.47 1.58
N THR A 124 -0.66 1.20 0.50
CA THR A 124 -0.58 2.67 0.52
C THR A 124 -1.96 3.27 0.79
N LEU A 125 -2.97 2.77 0.05
CA LEU A 125 -4.32 3.31 0.07
C LEU A 125 -5.06 3.03 1.39
N ILE A 126 -4.72 1.97 2.12
CA ILE A 126 -5.39 1.60 3.39
C ILE A 126 -5.24 2.66 4.48
N SER A 127 -4.22 3.52 4.37
CA SER A 127 -3.99 4.62 5.31
C SER A 127 -5.08 5.70 5.23
N LEU A 128 -5.63 5.93 4.03
CA LEU A 128 -6.68 6.92 3.82
C LEU A 128 -7.99 6.55 4.56
N PRO A 129 -8.59 5.36 4.39
CA PRO A 129 -9.77 4.97 5.18
C PRO A 129 -9.49 4.87 6.69
N ALA A 130 -8.26 4.56 7.10
CA ALA A 130 -7.90 4.60 8.52
C ALA A 130 -8.01 6.01 9.09
N GLY A 131 -7.54 7.02 8.36
CA GLY A 131 -7.69 8.43 8.73
C GLY A 131 -9.14 8.92 8.65
N LEU A 132 -9.87 8.57 7.58
CA LEU A 132 -11.29 8.94 7.39
C LEU A 132 -12.19 8.45 8.53
N ASN A 133 -11.89 7.27 9.08
CA ASN A 133 -12.62 6.68 10.20
C ASN A 133 -12.02 7.08 11.57
N GLU A 134 -11.15 8.07 11.62
CA GLU A 134 -10.54 8.57 12.84
C GLU A 134 -9.93 7.47 13.73
N MET A 135 -9.37 6.41 13.09
CA MET A 135 -8.67 5.36 13.82
C MET A 135 -7.57 5.99 14.68
N ALA A 136 -7.53 5.65 15.98
CA ALA A 136 -6.49 6.17 16.86
C ALA A 136 -5.09 5.92 16.27
N LEU A 137 -4.26 6.98 16.17
CA LEU A 137 -2.95 6.95 15.53
C LEU A 137 -2.06 5.81 16.08
N GLY A 138 -2.05 5.59 17.40
CA GLY A 138 -1.29 4.48 18.00
C GLY A 138 -1.74 3.11 17.50
N THR A 139 -3.05 2.90 17.36
CA THR A 139 -3.60 1.65 16.79
C THR A 139 -3.20 1.49 15.33
N PHE A 140 -3.33 2.56 14.53
CA PHE A 140 -2.91 2.56 13.14
C PHE A 140 -1.42 2.22 12.99
N LEU A 141 -0.56 2.84 13.80
CA LEU A 141 0.89 2.60 13.77
C LEU A 141 1.23 1.16 14.13
N ILE A 142 0.64 0.59 15.18
CA ILE A 142 0.91 -0.79 15.61
C ILE A 142 0.59 -1.77 14.48
N TYR A 143 -0.66 -1.75 13.96
CA TYR A 143 -1.08 -2.69 12.93
C TYR A 143 -0.41 -2.45 11.57
N SER A 144 -0.12 -1.18 11.25
CA SER A 144 0.64 -0.81 10.08
C SER A 144 2.08 -1.30 10.14
N THR A 145 2.76 -1.10 11.27
CA THR A 145 4.14 -1.57 11.48
C THR A 145 4.22 -3.09 11.42
N LEU A 146 3.31 -3.80 12.10
CA LEU A 146 3.29 -5.27 12.08
C LEU A 146 3.11 -5.83 10.65
N GLY A 147 2.11 -5.31 9.91
CA GLY A 147 1.88 -5.76 8.53
C GLY A 147 3.05 -5.39 7.61
N THR A 148 3.57 -4.16 7.72
CA THR A 148 4.72 -3.70 6.94
C THR A 148 5.97 -4.53 7.25
N THR A 149 6.23 -4.85 8.52
CA THR A 149 7.39 -5.68 8.90
C THR A 149 7.34 -7.05 8.25
N LEU A 150 6.20 -7.72 8.28
CA LEU A 150 6.05 -9.02 7.60
C LEU A 150 6.30 -8.92 6.10
N TRP A 151 5.75 -7.89 5.45
CA TRP A 151 5.93 -7.69 4.00
C TRP A 151 7.38 -7.39 3.64
N VAL A 152 8.00 -6.43 4.33
CA VAL A 152 9.39 -6.03 4.12
C VAL A 152 10.35 -7.19 4.40
N MET A 153 10.15 -7.92 5.50
CA MET A 153 10.94 -9.13 5.80
C MET A 153 10.82 -10.17 4.70
N PHE A 154 9.60 -10.44 4.24
CA PHE A 154 9.35 -11.41 3.18
C PHE A 154 10.10 -11.04 1.90
N LEU A 155 10.00 -9.78 1.44
CA LEU A 155 10.68 -9.32 0.24
C LEU A 155 12.21 -9.33 0.39
N THR A 156 12.72 -8.86 1.53
CA THR A 156 14.17 -8.88 1.82
C THR A 156 14.71 -10.32 1.85
N PHE A 157 13.95 -11.25 2.44
CA PHE A 157 14.31 -12.65 2.52
C PHE A 157 14.30 -13.31 1.14
N LEU A 158 13.33 -12.99 0.28
CA LEU A 158 13.32 -13.45 -1.11
C LEU A 158 14.57 -13.01 -1.86
N GLY A 159 14.94 -11.73 -1.75
CA GLY A 159 16.15 -11.23 -2.39
C GLY A 159 17.44 -11.85 -1.82
N PHE A 160 17.45 -12.15 -0.52
CA PHE A 160 18.58 -12.84 0.14
C PHE A 160 18.79 -14.26 -0.39
N ILE A 161 17.72 -15.03 -0.60
CA ILE A 161 17.79 -16.40 -1.12
C ILE A 161 18.14 -16.42 -2.61
N LEU A 162 17.56 -15.49 -3.39
CA LEU A 162 17.70 -15.43 -4.85
C LEU A 162 18.98 -14.69 -5.30
N LYS A 163 19.98 -14.57 -4.42
CA LYS A 163 21.22 -13.82 -4.66
C LYS A 163 21.89 -14.07 -6.02
N ASP A 164 21.83 -15.30 -6.54
CA ASP A 164 22.45 -15.69 -7.82
C ASP A 164 21.49 -15.54 -9.02
N SER A 165 20.23 -15.20 -8.76
CA SER A 165 19.14 -15.14 -9.75
C SER A 165 18.29 -13.89 -9.56
N TYR A 166 18.93 -12.74 -9.21
CA TYR A 166 18.20 -11.48 -8.97
C TYR A 166 17.36 -11.04 -10.18
N GLU A 167 17.79 -11.39 -11.40
CA GLU A 167 17.03 -11.14 -12.62
C GLU A 167 15.64 -11.78 -12.59
N LEU A 168 15.49 -12.95 -11.93
CA LEU A 168 14.19 -13.60 -11.72
C LEU A 168 13.26 -12.78 -10.80
N VAL A 169 13.80 -12.02 -9.88
CA VAL A 169 12.99 -11.15 -8.98
C VAL A 169 12.26 -10.09 -9.80
N ASP A 170 12.95 -9.45 -10.73
CA ASP A 170 12.36 -8.45 -11.61
C ASP A 170 11.39 -9.07 -12.62
N GLU A 171 11.72 -10.25 -13.16
CA GLU A 171 10.90 -10.98 -14.11
C GLU A 171 9.56 -11.45 -13.51
N TYR A 172 9.55 -11.92 -12.25
CA TYR A 172 8.34 -12.49 -11.63
C TYR A 172 7.58 -11.51 -10.73
N LEU A 173 8.27 -10.70 -9.90
CA LEU A 173 7.57 -9.81 -8.96
C LEU A 173 7.01 -8.54 -9.64
N GLY A 174 7.68 -8.02 -10.65
CA GLY A 174 7.20 -6.88 -11.42
C GLY A 174 5.83 -7.13 -12.09
N PRO A 175 5.65 -8.24 -12.83
CA PRO A 175 4.35 -8.64 -13.37
C PRO A 175 3.31 -8.91 -12.29
N ILE A 176 3.64 -9.59 -11.18
CA ILE A 176 2.68 -9.91 -10.10
C ILE A 176 2.03 -8.64 -9.57
N SER A 177 2.80 -7.60 -9.28
CA SER A 177 2.26 -6.32 -8.79
C SER A 177 1.33 -5.66 -9.80
N LYS A 178 1.68 -5.72 -11.10
CA LYS A 178 0.84 -5.24 -12.20
C LYS A 178 -0.45 -6.06 -12.32
N PHE A 179 -0.37 -7.39 -12.20
CA PHE A 179 -1.55 -8.27 -12.23
C PHE A 179 -2.48 -8.02 -11.05
N VAL A 180 -1.95 -7.84 -9.84
CA VAL A 180 -2.75 -7.48 -8.65
C VAL A 180 -3.45 -6.15 -8.86
N LEU A 181 -2.74 -5.12 -9.34
CA LEU A 181 -3.32 -3.82 -9.63
C LEU A 181 -4.41 -3.91 -10.71
N LEU A 182 -4.14 -4.65 -11.79
CA LEU A 182 -5.11 -4.88 -12.87
C LEU A 182 -6.35 -5.62 -12.36
N ALA A 183 -6.16 -6.66 -11.54
CA ALA A 183 -7.27 -7.39 -10.92
C ALA A 183 -8.13 -6.49 -10.02
N LEU A 184 -7.52 -5.58 -9.25
CA LEU A 184 -8.25 -4.60 -8.45
C LEU A 184 -9.03 -3.61 -9.31
N ILE A 185 -8.44 -3.11 -10.41
CA ILE A 185 -9.13 -2.21 -11.36
C ILE A 185 -10.31 -2.93 -12.00
N ILE A 186 -10.12 -4.18 -12.44
CA ILE A 186 -11.19 -5.00 -13.04
C ILE A 186 -12.29 -5.27 -12.00
N ALA A 187 -11.95 -5.68 -10.78
CA ALA A 187 -12.92 -5.91 -9.71
C ALA A 187 -13.73 -4.66 -9.39
N PHE A 188 -13.07 -3.49 -9.34
CA PHE A 188 -13.75 -2.22 -9.16
C PHE A 188 -14.66 -1.87 -10.35
N GLY A 189 -14.20 -2.08 -11.59
CA GLY A 189 -14.98 -1.87 -12.80
C GLY A 189 -16.24 -2.76 -12.86
N VAL A 190 -16.08 -4.06 -12.53
CA VAL A 190 -17.19 -5.02 -12.45
C VAL A 190 -18.18 -4.62 -11.35
N TRP A 191 -17.69 -4.18 -10.18
CA TRP A 191 -18.54 -3.71 -9.10
C TRP A 191 -19.36 -2.48 -9.49
N VAL A 192 -18.75 -1.49 -10.15
CA VAL A 192 -19.43 -0.29 -10.69
C VAL A 192 -20.46 -0.70 -11.74
N TRP A 193 -20.13 -1.60 -12.67
CA TRP A 193 -21.02 -2.07 -13.71
C TRP A 193 -22.25 -2.82 -13.14
N GLN A 194 -22.04 -3.74 -12.21
CA GLN A 194 -23.12 -4.47 -11.52
C GLN A 194 -24.05 -3.50 -10.78
N LYS A 195 -23.49 -2.49 -10.13
CA LYS A 195 -24.25 -1.49 -9.40
C LYS A 195 -25.09 -0.61 -10.33
N ARG A 196 -24.54 -0.21 -11.48
CA ARG A 196 -25.29 0.52 -12.52
C ARG A 196 -26.45 -0.31 -13.06
N LYS A 197 -26.27 -1.61 -13.27
CA LYS A 197 -27.31 -2.52 -13.75
C LYS A 197 -28.46 -2.66 -12.74
N LYS A 198 -28.15 -2.77 -11.43
CA LYS A 198 -29.15 -2.79 -10.36
C LYS A 198 -29.93 -1.48 -10.23
N SER A 199 -29.27 -0.34 -10.40
CA SER A 199 -29.92 0.97 -10.32
C SER A 199 -30.90 1.22 -11.48
N LYS A 200 -30.65 0.70 -12.69
CA LYS A 200 -31.57 0.78 -13.82
C LYS A 200 -32.81 -0.09 -13.62
N ARG A 201 -32.65 -1.29 -13.00
CA ARG A 201 -33.75 -2.24 -12.77
C ARG A 201 -34.75 -1.79 -11.69
N ASN A 202 -34.31 -0.91 -10.77
CA ASN A 202 -35.19 -0.36 -9.72
C ASN A 202 -35.90 0.95 -10.16
N ARG A 203 -35.71 1.42 -11.40
CA ARG A 203 -36.33 2.62 -11.95
C ARG A 203 -37.36 2.30 -13.05
N SER A 204 -37.47 1.05 -13.46
CA SER A 204 -38.50 0.47 -14.31
C SER A 204 -39.54 -0.28 -13.46
#